data_18866a86f8081ce2948efe28da3de185
#
_entry.id   18866a86f8081ce2948efe28da3de185
#
_cell.length_a   1.000
_cell.length_b   1.000
_cell.length_c   1.000
_cell.angle_alpha   90.00
_cell.angle_beta   90.00
_cell.angle_gamma   90.00
#
_symmetry.space_group_name_H-M   'P 1'
#
loop_
_entity.id
_entity.type
_entity.pdbx_description
1 polymer ?
#
loop_
_entity_poly.entity_id
_entity_poly.type
_entity_poly.pdbx_seq_one_letter_code
_entity_poly.pdbx_strand_id
1 'polypeptide(L)'
;MTDPAGSAGSTGGDGQPAGSAGAEPLIAAGRVGRPHGLDGSFHVTRPDARLLADLEEIFVHGLPERIDRRAGTAERPILRLERHPGRAAAEALRGAPLAVPAVRAPPLEPGEFWAHELAGCAVWDGDRRVGEVLRMLSLPSCEALEVAREDGGELLVPMVRDAVRAVDVRARRIDIDLAFLGE
;
A
#
# COMPACT_ATOMS: atom_id res chain seq x y z
N MET A 1 -12.51 -30.90 -57.25
CA MET A 1 -13.89 -30.48 -57.11
C MET A 1 -14.13 -30.26 -55.62
N THR A 2 -14.16 -29.04 -55.23
CA THR A 2 -14.83 -28.38 -54.11
C THR A 2 -14.23 -28.56 -52.72
N ASP A 3 -13.45 -27.55 -52.30
CA ASP A 3 -13.34 -26.99 -50.97
C ASP A 3 -14.75 -26.63 -50.37
N PRO A 4 -14.94 -26.56 -49.07
CA PRO A 4 -14.69 -25.28 -48.42
C PRO A 4 -14.16 -25.31 -46.99
N ALA A 5 -13.32 -24.34 -46.72
CA ALA A 5 -13.10 -23.52 -45.54
C ALA A 5 -13.93 -23.79 -44.26
N GLY A 6 -13.21 -24.02 -43.16
CA GLY A 6 -13.69 -23.99 -41.77
C GLY A 6 -12.94 -22.97 -40.95
N SER A 7 -13.66 -21.94 -40.58
CA SER A 7 -13.30 -20.75 -39.81
C SER A 7 -12.59 -21.05 -38.48
N ALA A 8 -11.48 -20.38 -38.24
CA ALA A 8 -10.80 -20.30 -36.97
C ALA A 8 -11.58 -19.39 -35.99
N GLY A 9 -12.07 -19.96 -34.91
CA GLY A 9 -12.54 -19.25 -33.73
C GLY A 9 -11.40 -18.92 -32.79
N SER A 10 -10.94 -17.68 -32.79
CA SER A 10 -10.04 -17.11 -31.82
C SER A 10 -10.80 -16.85 -30.53
N THR A 11 -10.58 -17.66 -29.50
CA THR A 11 -11.04 -17.37 -28.15
C THR A 11 -9.90 -16.66 -27.45
N GLY A 12 -10.03 -15.34 -27.30
CA GLY A 12 -9.18 -14.53 -26.45
C GLY A 12 -9.35 -14.97 -24.99
N GLY A 13 -8.33 -15.61 -24.45
CA GLY A 13 -8.23 -15.88 -23.03
C GLY A 13 -7.80 -14.59 -22.31
N ASP A 14 -8.73 -13.95 -21.62
CA ASP A 14 -8.43 -12.92 -20.65
C ASP A 14 -7.59 -13.54 -19.53
N GLY A 15 -6.28 -13.33 -19.61
CA GLY A 15 -5.32 -13.69 -18.59
C GLY A 15 -5.52 -12.82 -17.36
N GLN A 16 -6.42 -13.20 -16.51
CA GLN A 16 -6.48 -12.70 -15.14
C GLN A 16 -5.17 -13.09 -14.47
N PRO A 17 -4.39 -12.14 -13.89
CA PRO A 17 -3.20 -12.51 -13.15
C PRO A 17 -3.64 -13.36 -11.96
N ALA A 18 -3.26 -14.62 -11.99
CA ALA A 18 -3.43 -15.54 -10.88
C ALA A 18 -2.82 -14.89 -9.63
N GLY A 19 -3.66 -14.62 -8.65
CA GLY A 19 -3.22 -14.19 -7.34
C GLY A 19 -2.17 -15.16 -6.81
N SER A 20 -0.95 -14.69 -6.59
CA SER A 20 0.12 -15.50 -6.01
C SER A 20 -0.28 -15.81 -4.56
N ALA A 21 -0.84 -16.98 -4.36
CA ALA A 21 -0.98 -17.56 -3.03
C ALA A 21 0.43 -17.79 -2.47
N GLY A 22 0.85 -16.97 -1.48
CA GLY A 22 2.08 -17.19 -0.75
C GLY A 22 3.05 -16.01 -0.61
N ALA A 23 2.85 -14.88 -1.28
CA ALA A 23 3.67 -13.70 -1.02
C ALA A 23 3.15 -12.96 0.21
N GLU A 24 4.00 -12.81 1.23
CA GLU A 24 3.67 -11.96 2.39
C GLU A 24 3.30 -10.54 1.92
N PRO A 25 2.24 -9.95 2.46
CA PRO A 25 1.86 -8.60 2.10
C PRO A 25 2.99 -7.62 2.47
N LEU A 26 3.30 -6.73 1.54
CA LEU A 26 4.32 -5.69 1.72
C LEU A 26 3.65 -4.38 2.11
N ILE A 27 4.17 -3.74 3.16
CA ILE A 27 3.72 -2.45 3.66
C ILE A 27 4.67 -1.37 3.16
N ALA A 28 4.13 -0.26 2.63
CA ALA A 28 4.92 0.86 2.17
C ALA A 28 5.63 1.55 3.35
N ALA A 29 6.96 1.62 3.30
CA ALA A 29 7.80 2.24 4.32
C ALA A 29 8.39 3.60 3.85
N GLY A 30 8.12 4.00 2.62
CA GLY A 30 8.60 5.24 2.02
C GLY A 30 8.90 5.11 0.53
N ARG A 31 9.70 6.04 0.01
CA ARG A 31 10.18 6.01 -1.38
C ARG A 31 11.64 6.44 -1.47
N VAL A 32 12.34 5.94 -2.46
CA VAL A 32 13.70 6.39 -2.81
C VAL A 32 13.63 7.84 -3.27
N GLY A 33 14.32 8.72 -2.57
CA GLY A 33 14.42 10.13 -2.88
C GLY A 33 15.66 10.46 -3.72
N ARG A 34 16.20 11.69 -3.53
CA ARG A 34 17.41 12.13 -4.21
C ARG A 34 18.65 11.41 -3.67
N PRO A 35 19.66 11.15 -4.51
CA PRO A 35 20.95 10.64 -4.08
C PRO A 35 21.60 11.54 -3.05
N HIS A 36 22.30 10.93 -2.11
CA HIS A 36 23.12 11.59 -1.10
C HIS A 36 24.58 11.17 -1.30
N GLY A 37 25.45 12.15 -1.57
CA GLY A 37 26.85 11.84 -1.86
C GLY A 37 27.10 11.11 -3.17
N LEU A 38 28.15 10.31 -3.23
CA LEU A 38 28.62 9.59 -4.42
C LEU A 38 28.60 8.07 -4.26
N ASP A 39 28.34 7.56 -3.06
CA ASP A 39 28.51 6.16 -2.66
C ASP A 39 27.27 5.27 -2.90
N GLY A 40 26.20 5.81 -3.50
CA GLY A 40 24.95 5.10 -3.70
C GLY A 40 23.91 5.32 -2.58
N SER A 41 24.25 6.15 -1.59
CA SER A 41 23.30 6.57 -0.57
C SER A 41 22.19 7.46 -1.17
N PHE A 42 21.00 7.40 -0.60
CA PHE A 42 19.85 8.23 -0.99
C PHE A 42 19.00 8.63 0.22
N HIS A 43 18.33 9.75 0.12
CA HIS A 43 17.31 10.15 1.10
C HIS A 43 16.05 9.34 0.91
N VAL A 44 15.39 8.97 2.00
CA VAL A 44 14.04 8.42 1.92
C VAL A 44 13.03 9.56 1.98
N THR A 45 12.05 9.55 1.09
CA THR A 45 10.92 10.48 1.09
C THR A 45 9.68 9.79 1.63
N ARG A 46 8.86 10.52 2.40
CA ARG A 46 7.70 10.00 3.11
C ARG A 46 8.03 8.76 3.95
N PRO A 47 9.08 8.83 4.81
CA PRO A 47 9.48 7.68 5.59
C PRO A 47 8.45 7.36 6.66
N ASP A 48 8.12 6.08 6.82
CA ASP A 48 7.54 5.59 8.05
C ASP A 48 8.68 5.20 9.00
N ALA A 49 8.91 6.02 10.02
CA ALA A 49 10.02 5.84 10.94
C ALA A 49 9.94 4.52 11.72
N ARG A 50 8.71 4.05 12.03
CA ARG A 50 8.49 2.80 12.76
C ARG A 50 8.84 1.59 11.89
N LEU A 51 8.45 1.61 10.61
CA LEU A 51 8.75 0.54 9.67
C LEU A 51 10.21 0.51 9.24
N LEU A 52 10.88 1.67 9.24
CA LEU A 52 12.30 1.77 8.87
C LEU A 52 13.26 1.52 10.03
N ALA A 53 12.78 1.42 11.28
CA ALA A 53 13.65 1.15 12.42
C ALA A 53 14.31 -0.24 12.29
N ASP A 54 15.61 -0.30 12.60
CA ASP A 54 16.40 -1.54 12.76
C ASP A 54 16.28 -2.60 11.63
N LEU A 55 15.91 -2.18 10.41
CA LEU A 55 15.83 -3.09 9.27
C LEU A 55 17.21 -3.39 8.69
N GLU A 56 17.51 -4.64 8.40
CA GLU A 56 18.66 -5.07 7.62
C GLU A 56 18.33 -5.24 6.12
N GLU A 57 17.05 -5.45 5.82
CA GLU A 57 16.54 -5.70 4.47
C GLU A 57 15.27 -4.87 4.21
N ILE A 58 15.13 -4.38 2.99
CA ILE A 58 13.98 -3.64 2.50
C ILE A 58 13.61 -4.11 1.09
N PHE A 59 12.34 -4.03 0.72
CA PHE A 59 11.89 -4.38 -0.61
C PHE A 59 11.83 -3.15 -1.51
N VAL A 60 12.47 -3.26 -2.69
CA VAL A 60 12.44 -2.24 -3.75
C VAL A 60 11.86 -2.87 -5.00
N HIS A 61 10.80 -2.30 -5.55
CA HIS A 61 10.04 -2.93 -6.65
C HIS A 61 9.62 -4.38 -6.38
N GLY A 62 9.34 -4.73 -5.11
CA GLY A 62 8.96 -6.09 -4.72
C GLY A 62 10.13 -7.09 -4.61
N LEU A 63 11.36 -6.64 -4.80
CA LEU A 63 12.56 -7.46 -4.64
C LEU A 63 13.30 -7.12 -3.32
N PRO A 64 13.78 -8.13 -2.58
CA PRO A 64 14.51 -7.90 -1.34
C PRO A 64 15.90 -7.29 -1.63
N GLU A 65 16.23 -6.24 -0.90
CA GLU A 65 17.48 -5.50 -0.98
C GLU A 65 18.08 -5.33 0.41
N ARG A 66 19.34 -5.69 0.58
CA ARG A 66 20.05 -5.52 1.85
C ARG A 66 20.47 -4.08 2.04
N ILE A 67 20.24 -3.56 3.25
CA ILE A 67 20.68 -2.23 3.65
C ILE A 67 22.11 -2.35 4.18
N ASP A 68 23.04 -1.73 3.46
CA ASP A 68 24.47 -1.73 3.80
C ASP A 68 24.86 -0.56 4.72
N ARG A 69 24.14 0.55 4.61
CA ARG A 69 24.39 1.74 5.44
C ARG A 69 23.10 2.47 5.78
N ARG A 70 23.07 2.98 7.03
CA ARG A 70 22.05 3.89 7.53
C ARG A 70 22.67 5.15 8.06
N ALA A 71 22.05 6.28 7.83
CA ALA A 71 22.43 7.59 8.36
C ALA A 71 21.19 8.51 8.42
N GLY A 72 21.36 9.71 8.93
CA GLY A 72 20.28 10.69 9.08
C GLY A 72 19.48 10.48 10.36
N THR A 73 18.28 11.06 10.41
CA THR A 73 17.33 10.95 11.51
C THR A 73 16.12 10.10 11.10
N ALA A 74 15.25 9.76 12.06
CA ALA A 74 14.04 9.01 11.80
C ALA A 74 13.11 9.70 10.77
N GLU A 75 13.06 11.05 10.79
CA GLU A 75 12.25 11.86 9.86
C GLU A 75 12.93 12.09 8.52
N ARG A 76 14.27 11.93 8.47
CA ARG A 76 15.08 12.14 7.25
C ARG A 76 16.14 11.05 7.11
N PRO A 77 15.71 9.78 6.98
CA PRO A 77 16.65 8.68 6.87
C PRO A 77 17.38 8.71 5.53
N ILE A 78 18.64 8.28 5.58
CA ILE A 78 19.51 8.07 4.44
C ILE A 78 19.88 6.59 4.45
N LEU A 79 19.62 5.91 3.33
CA LEU A 79 19.92 4.50 3.16
C LEU A 79 20.89 4.30 2.00
N ARG A 80 21.70 3.23 2.09
CA ARG A 80 22.46 2.65 0.98
C ARG A 80 22.12 1.18 0.87
N LEU A 81 21.89 0.71 -0.37
CA LEU A 81 21.63 -0.68 -0.66
C LEU A 81 22.89 -1.35 -1.22
N GLU A 82 23.15 -2.57 -0.79
CA GLU A 82 24.38 -3.30 -1.10
C GLU A 82 24.60 -3.45 -2.61
N ARG A 83 23.52 -3.80 -3.35
CA ARG A 83 23.59 -4.05 -4.81
C ARG A 83 23.49 -2.81 -5.68
N HIS A 84 23.42 -1.61 -5.10
CA HIS A 84 23.25 -0.34 -5.81
C HIS A 84 24.37 0.66 -5.46
N PRO A 85 25.64 0.33 -5.75
CA PRO A 85 26.75 1.21 -5.44
C PRO A 85 26.80 2.40 -6.41
N GLY A 86 27.15 3.57 -5.88
CA GLY A 86 27.36 4.78 -6.67
C GLY A 86 26.11 5.59 -6.97
N ARG A 87 26.34 6.88 -7.24
CA ARG A 87 25.28 7.87 -7.42
C ARG A 87 24.30 7.55 -8.55
N ALA A 88 24.80 7.01 -9.66
CA ALA A 88 23.98 6.67 -10.82
C ALA A 88 22.96 5.57 -10.49
N ALA A 89 23.35 4.56 -9.70
CA ALA A 89 22.46 3.49 -9.25
C ALA A 89 21.36 4.05 -8.32
N ALA A 90 21.70 4.92 -7.38
CA ALA A 90 20.72 5.58 -6.52
C ALA A 90 19.75 6.48 -7.33
N GLU A 91 20.23 7.17 -8.37
CA GLU A 91 19.37 7.98 -9.25
C GLU A 91 18.40 7.10 -10.05
N ALA A 92 18.85 5.94 -10.53
CA ALA A 92 18.00 4.99 -11.27
C ALA A 92 16.85 4.44 -10.40
N LEU A 93 17.04 4.33 -9.09
CA LEU A 93 16.00 3.89 -8.15
C LEU A 93 15.06 5.02 -7.72
N ARG A 94 15.32 6.26 -8.10
CA ARG A 94 14.55 7.42 -7.61
C ARG A 94 13.05 7.26 -7.88
N GLY A 95 12.24 7.50 -6.84
CA GLY A 95 10.79 7.32 -6.88
C GLY A 95 10.31 5.90 -6.62
N ALA A 96 11.22 4.91 -6.62
CA ALA A 96 10.85 3.52 -6.32
C ALA A 96 10.22 3.40 -4.92
N PRO A 97 9.15 2.61 -4.77
CA PRO A 97 8.57 2.32 -3.47
C PRO A 97 9.54 1.48 -2.64
N LEU A 98 9.65 1.84 -1.36
CA LEU A 98 10.31 1.06 -0.33
C LEU A 98 9.23 0.38 0.49
N ALA A 99 9.35 -0.93 0.71
CA ALA A 99 8.36 -1.69 1.44
C ALA A 99 9.01 -2.71 2.38
N VAL A 100 8.27 -3.13 3.39
CA VAL A 100 8.67 -4.17 4.36
C VAL A 100 7.59 -5.23 4.46
N PRO A 101 7.93 -6.51 4.76
CA PRO A 101 6.92 -7.53 5.03
C PRO A 101 6.03 -7.14 6.22
N ALA A 102 4.73 -7.38 6.11
CA ALA A 102 3.77 -7.05 7.16
C ALA A 102 4.10 -7.72 8.49
N VAL A 103 4.67 -8.92 8.47
CA VAL A 103 5.10 -9.66 9.66
C VAL A 103 6.20 -8.93 10.45
N ARG A 104 6.95 -8.04 9.83
CA ARG A 104 7.99 -7.21 10.48
C ARG A 104 7.49 -5.85 10.93
N ALA A 105 6.24 -5.52 10.64
CA ALA A 105 5.66 -4.28 11.14
C ALA A 105 5.51 -4.33 12.66
N PRO A 106 5.83 -3.24 13.36
CA PRO A 106 5.58 -3.16 14.80
C PRO A 106 4.08 -3.30 15.07
N PRO A 107 3.69 -3.81 16.24
CA PRO A 107 2.29 -3.87 16.62
C PRO A 107 1.69 -2.45 16.58
N LEU A 108 0.48 -2.37 16.07
CA LEU A 108 -0.27 -1.12 16.02
C LEU A 108 -0.90 -0.82 17.38
N GLU A 109 -1.04 0.46 17.70
CA GLU A 109 -1.83 0.90 18.85
C GLU A 109 -3.32 0.60 18.63
N PRO A 110 -4.10 0.45 19.73
CA PRO A 110 -5.54 0.27 19.61
C PRO A 110 -6.20 1.39 18.79
N GLY A 111 -6.84 1.02 17.68
CA GLY A 111 -7.47 1.96 16.74
C GLY A 111 -6.57 2.42 15.59
N GLU A 112 -5.33 1.97 15.51
CA GLU A 112 -4.48 2.08 14.33
C GLU A 112 -4.65 0.86 13.42
N PHE A 113 -4.59 1.08 12.11
CA PHE A 113 -4.75 0.03 11.11
C PHE A 113 -3.77 0.25 9.95
N TRP A 114 -3.26 -0.82 9.38
CA TRP A 114 -2.49 -0.70 8.15
C TRP A 114 -3.43 -0.50 6.96
N ALA A 115 -3.08 0.42 6.06
CA ALA A 115 -3.89 0.73 4.87
C ALA A 115 -4.26 -0.52 4.04
N HIS A 116 -3.36 -1.49 3.94
CA HIS A 116 -3.59 -2.72 3.18
C HIS A 116 -4.60 -3.67 3.87
N GLU A 117 -4.75 -3.61 5.19
CA GLU A 117 -5.74 -4.40 5.95
C GLU A 117 -7.16 -3.86 5.73
N LEU A 118 -7.29 -2.55 5.54
CA LEU A 118 -8.58 -1.89 5.34
C LEU A 118 -9.08 -2.02 3.90
N ALA A 119 -8.18 -2.10 2.91
CA ALA A 119 -8.55 -2.26 1.52
C ALA A 119 -9.37 -3.53 1.29
N GLY A 120 -10.50 -3.42 0.59
CA GLY A 120 -11.45 -4.50 0.34
C GLY A 120 -12.31 -4.88 1.56
N CYS A 121 -12.27 -4.15 2.68
CA CYS A 121 -13.22 -4.33 3.77
C CYS A 121 -14.60 -3.82 3.35
N ALA A 122 -15.65 -4.57 3.71
CA ALA A 122 -17.02 -4.14 3.53
C ALA A 122 -17.36 -3.03 4.54
N VAL A 123 -17.98 -1.96 4.05
CA VAL A 123 -18.39 -0.81 4.85
C VAL A 123 -19.88 -0.87 5.13
N TRP A 124 -20.26 -0.65 6.39
CA TRP A 124 -21.62 -0.75 6.89
C TRP A 124 -22.01 0.49 7.70
N ASP A 125 -23.30 0.81 7.71
CA ASP A 125 -23.91 1.71 8.67
C ASP A 125 -24.99 0.90 9.43
N GLY A 126 -24.62 0.36 10.58
CA GLY A 126 -25.42 -0.63 11.30
C GLY A 126 -25.64 -1.90 10.47
N ASP A 127 -26.89 -2.13 10.04
CA ASP A 127 -27.27 -3.29 9.20
C ASP A 127 -27.26 -2.98 7.70
N ARG A 128 -27.08 -1.73 7.31
CA ARG A 128 -27.04 -1.30 5.91
C ARG A 128 -25.64 -1.43 5.36
N ARG A 129 -25.45 -2.21 4.32
CA ARG A 129 -24.19 -2.22 3.56
C ARG A 129 -24.10 -0.96 2.71
N VAL A 130 -22.97 -0.25 2.83
CA VAL A 130 -22.71 1.01 2.14
C VAL A 130 -21.86 0.79 0.91
N GLY A 131 -20.83 -0.05 1.03
CA GLY A 131 -19.90 -0.30 -0.05
C GLY A 131 -18.68 -1.10 0.38
N GLU A 132 -17.56 -0.86 -0.32
CA GLU A 132 -16.27 -1.52 -0.08
C GLU A 132 -15.13 -0.50 -0.12
N VAL A 133 -14.15 -0.63 0.76
CA VAL A 133 -12.96 0.23 0.79
C VAL A 133 -12.09 -0.05 -0.42
N LEU A 134 -11.87 0.96 -1.25
CA LEU A 134 -10.91 0.92 -2.35
C LEU A 134 -9.48 1.10 -1.83
N ARG A 135 -9.27 2.13 -1.02
CA ARG A 135 -7.96 2.47 -0.45
C ARG A 135 -8.07 3.48 0.69
N MET A 136 -7.00 3.64 1.43
CA MET A 136 -6.82 4.73 2.40
C MET A 136 -6.05 5.88 1.75
N LEU A 137 -6.52 7.10 1.98
CA LEU A 137 -5.94 8.35 1.51
C LEU A 137 -5.37 9.13 2.70
N SER A 138 -4.12 9.58 2.57
CA SER A 138 -3.53 10.51 3.54
C SER A 138 -3.82 11.94 3.09
N LEU A 139 -4.75 12.60 3.73
CA LEU A 139 -5.10 14.00 3.53
C LEU A 139 -4.30 14.89 4.50
N PRO A 140 -4.16 16.20 4.24
CA PRO A 140 -3.38 17.09 5.11
C PRO A 140 -3.88 17.17 6.56
N SER A 141 -5.18 16.97 6.79
CA SER A 141 -5.82 17.07 8.10
C SER A 141 -6.12 15.75 8.78
N CYS A 142 -6.30 14.66 8.02
CA CYS A 142 -6.62 13.33 8.53
C CYS A 142 -6.40 12.26 7.45
N GLU A 143 -6.44 11.01 7.86
CA GLU A 143 -6.58 9.88 6.94
C GLU A 143 -8.07 9.69 6.61
N ALA A 144 -8.37 9.23 5.40
CA ALA A 144 -9.73 8.94 4.95
C ALA A 144 -9.77 7.65 4.14
N LEU A 145 -10.88 6.92 4.26
CA LEU A 145 -11.17 5.77 3.40
C LEU A 145 -11.90 6.26 2.15
N GLU A 146 -11.43 5.84 0.99
CA GLU A 146 -12.15 5.94 -0.25
C GLU A 146 -12.98 4.66 -0.42
N VAL A 147 -14.29 4.81 -0.44
CA VAL A 147 -15.25 3.70 -0.45
C VAL A 147 -16.02 3.71 -1.76
N ALA A 148 -15.99 2.59 -2.49
CA ALA A 148 -16.91 2.37 -3.62
C ALA A 148 -18.31 2.04 -3.07
N ARG A 149 -19.30 2.86 -3.37
CA ARG A 149 -20.68 2.67 -2.89
C ARG A 149 -21.42 1.61 -3.72
N GLU A 150 -22.32 0.87 -3.09
CA GLU A 150 -23.17 -0.10 -3.80
C GLU A 150 -24.18 0.56 -4.76
N ASP A 151 -24.63 1.77 -4.42
CA ASP A 151 -25.55 2.55 -5.26
C ASP A 151 -24.85 3.36 -6.36
N GLY A 152 -23.54 3.22 -6.46
CA GLY A 152 -22.67 3.93 -7.41
C GLY A 152 -22.03 5.18 -6.81
N GLY A 153 -20.87 5.53 -7.35
CA GLY A 153 -20.08 6.65 -6.89
C GLY A 153 -19.09 6.27 -5.78
N GLU A 154 -18.48 7.30 -5.21
CA GLU A 154 -17.44 7.19 -4.18
C GLU A 154 -17.85 7.98 -2.93
N LEU A 155 -17.50 7.46 -1.77
CA LEU A 155 -17.67 8.12 -0.48
C LEU A 155 -16.31 8.24 0.20
N LEU A 156 -16.00 9.44 0.70
CA LEU A 156 -14.83 9.66 1.54
C LEU A 156 -15.24 9.62 3.01
N VAL A 157 -14.69 8.66 3.75
CA VAL A 157 -14.95 8.48 5.18
C VAL A 157 -13.69 8.87 5.95
N PRO A 158 -13.67 10.00 6.69
CA PRO A 158 -12.53 10.37 7.50
C PRO A 158 -12.33 9.35 8.65
N MET A 159 -11.08 8.98 8.93
CA MET A 159 -10.71 8.05 9.99
C MET A 159 -10.75 8.75 11.36
N VAL A 160 -11.92 9.25 11.74
CA VAL A 160 -12.19 9.89 13.04
C VAL A 160 -13.27 9.09 13.77
N ARG A 161 -13.26 9.16 15.12
CA ARG A 161 -14.16 8.36 15.96
C ARG A 161 -15.64 8.62 15.72
N ASP A 162 -15.99 9.83 15.29
CA ASP A 162 -17.38 10.21 15.02
C ASP A 162 -17.87 9.64 13.69
N ALA A 163 -16.98 9.41 12.72
CA ALA A 163 -17.31 8.86 11.42
C ALA A 163 -17.16 7.33 11.36
N VAL A 164 -16.19 6.74 12.09
CA VAL A 164 -15.91 5.30 12.11
C VAL A 164 -16.18 4.76 13.50
N ARG A 165 -17.27 4.00 13.65
CA ARG A 165 -17.70 3.42 14.92
C ARG A 165 -16.88 2.21 15.31
N ALA A 166 -16.58 1.33 14.34
CA ALA A 166 -15.82 0.11 14.58
C ALA A 166 -15.09 -0.35 13.32
N VAL A 167 -13.94 -0.98 13.53
CA VAL A 167 -13.16 -1.64 12.49
C VAL A 167 -12.82 -3.05 12.95
N ASP A 168 -13.26 -4.05 12.22
CA ASP A 168 -12.89 -5.46 12.39
C ASP A 168 -12.20 -5.96 11.12
N VAL A 169 -10.87 -5.88 11.11
CA VAL A 169 -10.04 -6.31 9.97
C VAL A 169 -10.14 -7.83 9.74
N ARG A 170 -10.40 -8.63 10.80
CA ARG A 170 -10.54 -10.09 10.68
C ARG A 170 -11.84 -10.48 10.00
N ALA A 171 -12.93 -9.80 10.38
CA ALA A 171 -14.23 -9.94 9.74
C ALA A 171 -14.33 -9.18 8.41
N ARG A 172 -13.30 -8.39 8.05
CA ARG A 172 -13.28 -7.49 6.88
C ARG A 172 -14.49 -6.55 6.87
N ARG A 173 -14.81 -5.99 8.04
CA ARG A 173 -15.97 -5.14 8.25
C ARG A 173 -15.57 -3.83 8.92
N ILE A 174 -16.08 -2.73 8.38
CA ILE A 174 -15.96 -1.39 8.95
C ILE A 174 -17.37 -0.85 9.15
N ASP A 175 -17.70 -0.40 10.36
CA ASP A 175 -18.96 0.24 10.70
C ASP A 175 -18.78 1.76 10.78
N ILE A 176 -19.56 2.50 10.01
CA ILE A 176 -19.47 3.96 9.90
C ILE A 176 -20.75 4.63 10.34
N ASP A 177 -20.73 5.95 10.47
CA ASP A 177 -21.87 6.81 10.71
C ASP A 177 -22.17 7.66 9.49
N LEU A 178 -23.15 7.25 8.66
CA LEU A 178 -23.57 8.01 7.49
C LEU A 178 -24.21 9.35 7.86
N ALA A 179 -24.94 9.41 8.99
CA ALA A 179 -25.57 10.65 9.44
C ALA A 179 -24.51 11.72 9.80
N PHE A 180 -23.38 11.30 10.39
CA PHE A 180 -22.25 12.20 10.63
C PHE A 180 -21.64 12.73 9.33
N LEU A 181 -21.66 11.94 8.27
CA LEU A 181 -21.13 12.31 6.95
C LEU A 181 -22.09 13.18 6.14
N GLY A 182 -23.33 13.40 6.62
CA GLY A 182 -24.34 14.20 5.95
C GLY A 182 -25.11 13.46 4.84
N GLU A 183 -25.13 12.13 4.92
CA GLU A 183 -25.73 11.22 3.95
C GLU A 183 -27.05 10.61 4.46
#